data_1413b89901b512af3e8ce17180a120d1
#
_entry.id   1413b89901b512af3e8ce17180a120d1
#
_cell.length_a   1.000
_cell.length_b   1.000
_cell.length_c   1.000
_cell.angle_alpha   90.00
_cell.angle_beta   90.00
_cell.angle_gamma   90.00
#
_symmetry.space_group_name_H-M   'P 1'
#
loop_
_entity.id
_entity.type
_entity.pdbx_description
1 polymer ?
#
loop_
_entity_poly.entity_id
_entity_poly.type
_entity_poly.pdbx_seq_one_letter_code
_entity_poly.pdbx_strand_id
1 'polypeptide(L)' 'YGMYLLASPNNAATAIYSVGAYQKCFVSDGGNNLFCDYTDGTKSVVFGRKTTNGNFFLKNNRSTETSIVLKRIGTF' A
#
# COMPACT_ATOMS: atom_id res chain seq x y z
N TYR A 1 -10.12 1.82 11.02
CA TYR A 1 -10.60 1.49 9.68
C TYR A 1 -10.71 2.74 8.84
N GLY A 2 -10.42 2.64 7.55
CA GLY A 2 -10.50 3.79 6.68
C GLY A 2 -9.92 3.52 5.31
N MET A 3 -9.87 4.58 4.50
CA MET A 3 -9.23 4.53 3.19
C MET A 3 -7.98 5.40 3.18
N TYR A 4 -6.95 4.91 2.53
CA TYR A 4 -5.65 5.54 2.50
C TYR A 4 -5.13 5.65 1.08
N LEU A 5 -4.47 6.76 0.80
CA LEU A 5 -3.73 6.97 -0.44
C LEU A 5 -2.24 6.84 -0.16
N LEU A 6 -1.58 6.00 -0.93
CA LEU A 6 -0.12 5.94 -0.96
C LEU A 6 0.36 6.54 -2.27
N ALA A 7 1.39 7.36 -2.19
CA ALA A 7 1.97 7.97 -3.38
C ALA A 7 3.49 7.92 -3.30
N SER A 8 4.11 7.69 -4.44
CA SER A 8 5.54 7.83 -4.61
C SER A 8 5.79 8.85 -5.71
N PRO A 9 5.97 10.13 -5.37
CA PRO A 9 6.10 11.18 -6.39
C PRO A 9 7.27 10.95 -7.34
N ASN A 10 8.39 10.42 -6.83
CA ASN A 10 9.56 10.15 -7.66
C ASN A 10 9.30 9.11 -8.74
N ASN A 11 8.30 8.28 -8.57
CA ASN A 11 7.97 7.20 -9.49
C ASN A 11 6.63 7.44 -10.18
N ALA A 12 6.02 8.59 -9.96
CA ALA A 12 4.70 8.94 -10.50
C ALA A 12 3.66 7.85 -10.20
N ALA A 13 3.73 7.27 -9.02
CA ALA A 13 2.90 6.13 -8.64
C ALA A 13 1.96 6.49 -7.51
N THR A 14 0.72 5.99 -7.60
CA THR A 14 -0.29 6.13 -6.55
C THR A 14 -1.05 4.83 -6.38
N ALA A 15 -1.60 4.64 -5.19
CA ALA A 15 -2.46 3.49 -4.92
C ALA A 15 -3.46 3.84 -3.82
N ILE A 16 -4.60 3.16 -3.84
CA ILE A 16 -5.64 3.32 -2.82
C ILE A 16 -5.80 2.01 -2.08
N TYR A 17 -5.86 2.11 -0.75
CA TYR A 17 -6.05 0.98 0.14
C TYR A 17 -7.27 1.20 1.02
N SER A 18 -8.05 0.15 1.19
CA SER A 18 -9.18 0.12 2.12
C SER A 18 -8.80 -0.76 3.31
N VAL A 19 -8.71 -0.16 4.48
CA VAL A 19 -8.24 -0.85 5.68
C VAL A 19 -9.43 -1.22 6.55
N GLY A 20 -9.66 -2.51 6.69
CA GLY A 20 -10.63 -3.09 7.59
C GLY A 20 -9.96 -4.20 8.40
N ALA A 21 -10.72 -5.26 8.68
CA ALA A 21 -10.22 -6.38 9.49
C ALA A 21 -9.37 -7.37 8.69
N TYR A 22 -9.53 -7.42 7.38
CA TYR A 22 -8.96 -8.48 6.55
C TYR A 22 -7.55 -8.15 6.08
N GLN A 23 -6.87 -9.18 5.54
CA GLN A 23 -5.51 -9.05 5.05
C GLN A 23 -5.41 -8.20 3.79
N LYS A 24 -6.35 -8.41 2.86
CA LYS A 24 -6.33 -7.71 1.59
C LYS A 24 -6.89 -6.32 1.74
N CYS A 25 -6.07 -5.36 1.42
CA CYS A 25 -6.40 -3.94 1.58
C CYS A 25 -6.29 -3.16 0.26
N PHE A 26 -5.51 -3.65 -0.69
CA PHE A 26 -5.27 -2.96 -1.95
C PHE A 26 -6.56 -2.87 -2.76
N VAL A 27 -6.90 -1.67 -3.21
CA VAL A 27 -8.08 -1.42 -4.03
C VAL A 27 -7.68 -1.24 -5.49
N SER A 28 -6.81 -0.28 -5.76
CA SER A 28 -6.38 0.00 -7.12
C SER A 28 -5.13 0.87 -7.10
N ASP A 29 -4.41 0.91 -8.23
CA ASP A 29 -3.30 1.83 -8.39
C ASP A 29 -3.58 2.79 -9.54
N GLY A 30 -2.66 3.71 -9.76
CA GLY A 30 -2.75 4.69 -10.83
C GLY A 30 -2.19 4.20 -12.16
N GLY A 31 -2.08 2.88 -12.34
CA GLY A 31 -1.59 2.28 -13.58
C GLY A 31 -0.10 2.05 -13.63
N ASN A 32 0.63 2.34 -12.56
CA ASN A 32 2.08 2.22 -12.51
C ASN A 32 2.56 0.86 -11.98
N ASN A 33 1.69 0.15 -11.28
CA ASN A 33 1.96 -1.19 -10.76
C ASN A 33 3.12 -1.26 -9.74
N LEU A 34 3.36 -0.17 -9.04
CA LEU A 34 4.41 -0.11 -8.01
C LEU A 34 3.96 -0.75 -6.70
N PHE A 35 2.70 -0.57 -6.34
CA PHE A 35 2.15 -0.97 -5.04
C PHE A 35 1.33 -2.24 -5.13
N CYS A 36 1.29 -2.97 -4.03
CA CYS A 36 0.41 -4.15 -3.90
C CYS A 36 0.12 -4.43 -2.43
N ASP A 37 -0.72 -5.43 -2.17
CA ASP A 37 -0.93 -5.95 -0.82
C ASP A 37 0.34 -6.62 -0.30
N TYR A 38 0.47 -6.66 1.03
CA TYR A 38 1.57 -7.35 1.68
C TYR A 38 1.61 -8.82 1.30
N THR A 39 0.44 -9.45 1.15
CA THR A 39 0.34 -10.87 0.83
C THR A 39 0.85 -11.22 -0.56
N ASP A 40 0.92 -10.26 -1.46
CA ASP A 40 1.43 -10.49 -2.81
C ASP A 40 2.96 -10.60 -2.85
N GLY A 41 3.64 -9.79 -2.06
CA GLY A 41 5.06 -9.92 -1.75
C GLY A 41 6.06 -9.78 -2.89
N THR A 42 5.61 -9.81 -4.15
CA THR A 42 6.49 -9.83 -5.31
C THR A 42 6.67 -8.49 -5.98
N LYS A 43 5.88 -7.51 -5.60
CA LYS A 43 5.91 -6.17 -6.18
C LYS A 43 6.96 -5.31 -5.50
N SER A 44 7.21 -4.15 -6.10
CA SER A 44 8.26 -3.25 -5.65
C SER A 44 8.00 -2.66 -4.27
N VAL A 45 6.76 -2.26 -4.01
CA VAL A 45 6.37 -1.71 -2.70
C VAL A 45 5.09 -2.41 -2.25
N VAL A 46 5.12 -2.96 -1.05
CA VAL A 46 3.97 -3.66 -0.49
C VAL A 46 3.50 -2.95 0.77
N PHE A 47 2.19 -2.82 0.92
CA PHE A 47 1.58 -2.25 2.10
C PHE A 47 0.41 -3.14 2.52
N GLY A 48 0.29 -3.39 3.81
CA GLY A 48 -0.78 -4.21 4.33
C GLY A 48 -0.35 -5.00 5.54
N ARG A 49 -1.01 -6.12 5.75
CA ARG A 49 -0.76 -6.99 6.91
C ARG A 49 -0.68 -8.44 6.47
N LYS A 50 0.06 -9.23 7.23
CA LYS A 50 0.22 -10.67 6.96
C LYS A 50 -1.00 -11.47 7.36
N THR A 51 -1.69 -11.03 8.41
CA THR A 51 -2.81 -11.76 8.99
C THR A 51 -3.98 -10.84 9.25
N THR A 52 -5.19 -11.41 9.30
CA THR A 52 -6.39 -10.69 9.71
C THR A 52 -6.15 -10.05 11.08
N ASN A 53 -6.48 -8.77 11.21
CA ASN A 53 -6.29 -7.99 12.43
C ASN A 53 -4.83 -7.87 12.89
N GLY A 54 -3.87 -8.21 12.04
CA GLY A 54 -2.45 -8.06 12.35
C GLY A 54 -1.95 -6.64 12.16
N ASN A 55 -0.69 -6.43 12.52
CA ASN A 55 -0.02 -5.15 12.32
C ASN A 55 0.19 -4.86 10.84
N PHE A 56 0.16 -3.59 10.49
CA PHE A 56 0.46 -3.14 9.15
C PHE A 56 1.95 -2.99 8.92
N PHE A 57 2.36 -3.22 7.68
CA PHE A 57 3.75 -3.08 7.24
C PHE A 57 3.79 -2.32 5.93
N LEU A 58 4.83 -1.54 5.78
CA LEU A 58 5.21 -0.93 4.50
C LEU A 58 6.61 -1.41 4.20
N LYS A 59 6.78 -2.10 3.07
CA LYS A 59 8.06 -2.69 2.70
C LYS A 59 8.45 -2.26 1.29
N ASN A 60 9.66 -1.73 1.17
CA ASN A 60 10.26 -1.40 -0.12
C ASN A 60 11.16 -2.55 -0.56
N ASN A 61 10.74 -3.28 -1.58
CA ASN A 61 11.50 -4.38 -2.14
C ASN A 61 12.45 -3.94 -3.26
N ARG A 62 12.51 -2.65 -3.53
CA ARG A 62 13.41 -2.12 -4.56
C ARG A 62 14.82 -1.98 -4.00
N SER A 63 15.80 -2.00 -4.90
CA SER A 63 17.19 -1.76 -4.54
C SER A 63 17.51 -0.29 -4.31
N THR A 64 16.58 0.60 -4.65
CA THR A 64 16.76 2.05 -4.53
C THR A 64 15.81 2.61 -3.50
N GLU A 65 16.17 3.76 -2.94
CA GLU A 65 15.33 4.49 -2.03
C GLU A 65 14.05 4.95 -2.74
N THR A 66 12.92 4.85 -2.05
CA THR A 66 11.61 5.24 -2.58
C THR A 66 10.93 6.16 -1.57
N SER A 67 10.58 7.35 -2.01
CA SER A 67 9.82 8.29 -1.18
C SER A 67 8.35 7.90 -1.21
N ILE A 68 7.75 7.78 -0.03
CA ILE A 68 6.34 7.39 0.10
C ILE A 68 5.60 8.45 0.91
N VAL A 69 4.45 8.87 0.40
CA VAL A 69 3.50 9.69 1.12
C VAL A 69 2.29 8.84 1.43
N LEU A 70 1.91 8.79 2.71
CA LEU A 70 0.70 8.10 3.16
C LEU A 70 -0.30 9.14 3.63
N LYS A 71 -1.51 9.10 3.09
CA LYS A 71 -2.54 10.05 3.46
C LYS A 71 -3.86 9.33 3.68
N ARG A 72 -4.50 9.61 4.82
CA ARG A 72 -5.84 9.10 5.08
C ARG A 72 -6.85 9.94 4.30
N ILE A 73 -7.68 9.28 3.50
CA ILE A 73 -8.65 9.95 2.64
C ILE A 73 -10.10 9.64 3.00
N GLY A 74 -10.32 8.73 3.95
CA GLY A 74 -11.67 8.41 4.39
C GLY A 74 -11.66 7.65 5.71
N THR A 75 -12.79 7.69 6.40
CA THR A 75 -13.01 7.01 7.67
C THR A 75 -14.33 6.26 7.59
N PHE A 76 -14.35 5.06 8.09
CA PHE A 76 -15.60 4.28 8.22
C PHE A 76 -16.20 4.43 9.59
#